data_826187f8237e125424a351cfff56d45d
#
_entry.id   826187f8237e125424a351cfff56d45d
#
_cell.length_a   1.000
_cell.length_b   1.000
_cell.length_c   1.000
_cell.angle_alpha   90.00
_cell.angle_beta   90.00
_cell.angle_gamma   90.00
#
_symmetry.space_group_name_H-M   'P 1'
#
loop_
_entity.id
_entity.type
_entity.pdbx_description
1 polymer ?
#
loop_
_entity_poly.entity_id
_entity_poly.type
_entity_poly.pdbx_seq_one_letter_code
_entity_poly.pdbx_strand_id
1 'polypeptide(L)'
;MKRRGYILLEALIALFLIASLSAALYPFAAEAVRAVDLMAKRSRIAGEGLYAMDFMTEQLRNALKRETASSISGDTYSYEAYNQSGEEKTYRFFLDQEKLKLDVYGMTTEPVTGTTSGKEEYALTCEEGPLFVKNGEGALAISFSILHRPSGEMMHFCTSLLSYADFYRKGQRYE
;
A
#
# COMPACT_ATOMS: atom_id res chain seq x y z
N MET A 1 72.40 -10.54 4.85
CA MET A 1 71.51 -9.36 5.03
C MET A 1 70.50 -9.10 3.90
N LYS A 2 70.50 -9.80 2.78
CA LYS A 2 69.61 -9.58 1.64
C LYS A 2 68.11 -10.07 1.84
N ARG A 3 67.82 -11.01 2.75
CA ARG A 3 66.45 -11.57 2.91
C ARG A 3 65.45 -10.66 3.64
N ARG A 4 65.94 -9.76 4.53
CA ARG A 4 65.01 -8.88 5.30
C ARG A 4 64.35 -7.78 4.44
N GLY A 5 65.09 -7.29 3.41
CA GLY A 5 64.51 -6.29 2.50
C GLY A 5 63.41 -6.86 1.57
N TYR A 6 63.52 -8.15 1.24
CA TYR A 6 62.52 -8.82 0.38
C TYR A 6 61.18 -9.04 1.10
N ILE A 7 61.23 -9.42 2.37
CA ILE A 7 60.03 -9.61 3.20
C ILE A 7 59.26 -8.27 3.38
N LEU A 8 60.00 -7.17 3.54
CA LEU A 8 59.38 -5.85 3.66
C LEU A 8 58.67 -5.41 2.36
N LEU A 9 59.30 -5.66 1.22
CA LEU A 9 58.75 -5.38 -0.10
C LEU A 9 57.48 -6.22 -0.38
N GLU A 10 57.53 -7.50 -0.05
CA GLU A 10 56.41 -8.43 -0.19
C GLU A 10 55.23 -8.01 0.68
N ALA A 11 55.46 -7.62 1.93
CA ALA A 11 54.42 -7.11 2.82
C ALA A 11 53.81 -5.81 2.29
N LEU A 12 54.60 -4.93 1.70
CA LEU A 12 54.14 -3.67 1.13
C LEU A 12 53.26 -3.89 -0.13
N ILE A 13 53.68 -4.82 -1.00
CA ILE A 13 52.89 -5.21 -2.17
C ILE A 13 51.55 -5.86 -1.72
N ALA A 14 51.61 -6.76 -0.73
CA ALA A 14 50.40 -7.39 -0.21
C ALA A 14 49.43 -6.35 0.37
N LEU A 15 49.92 -5.40 1.15
CA LEU A 15 49.12 -4.29 1.70
C LEU A 15 48.48 -3.43 0.58
N PHE A 16 49.28 -3.10 -0.44
CA PHE A 16 48.79 -2.34 -1.59
C PHE A 16 47.70 -3.09 -2.35
N LEU A 17 47.84 -4.39 -2.57
CA LEU A 17 46.84 -5.22 -3.24
C LEU A 17 45.54 -5.31 -2.41
N ILE A 18 45.64 -5.51 -1.09
CA ILE A 18 44.50 -5.54 -0.19
C ILE A 18 43.76 -4.19 -0.21
N ALA A 19 44.50 -3.08 -0.09
CA ALA A 19 43.92 -1.76 -0.13
C ALA A 19 43.22 -1.46 -1.47
N SER A 20 43.84 -1.83 -2.58
CA SER A 20 43.26 -1.67 -3.93
C SER A 20 42.02 -2.51 -4.12
N LEU A 21 42.04 -3.75 -3.66
CA LEU A 21 40.87 -4.64 -3.72
C LEU A 21 39.71 -4.12 -2.84
N SER A 22 40.02 -3.68 -1.63
CA SER A 22 39.02 -3.09 -0.72
C SER A 22 38.41 -1.83 -1.30
N ALA A 23 39.20 -0.95 -1.91
CA ALA A 23 38.71 0.26 -2.57
C ALA A 23 37.81 -0.06 -3.78
N ALA A 24 38.09 -1.13 -4.51
CA ALA A 24 37.27 -1.59 -5.63
C ALA A 24 35.94 -2.23 -5.16
N LEU A 25 35.96 -2.96 -4.04
CA LEU A 25 34.76 -3.65 -3.52
C LEU A 25 33.81 -2.73 -2.75
N TYR A 26 34.34 -1.64 -2.16
CA TYR A 26 33.52 -0.72 -1.35
C TYR A 26 32.28 -0.17 -2.07
N PRO A 27 32.36 0.35 -3.31
CA PRO A 27 31.19 0.86 -4.01
C PRO A 27 30.14 -0.23 -4.26
N PHE A 28 30.53 -1.46 -4.56
CA PHE A 28 29.57 -2.57 -4.73
C PHE A 28 28.85 -2.89 -3.43
N ALA A 29 29.56 -2.91 -2.30
CA ALA A 29 28.93 -3.12 -1.00
C ALA A 29 27.96 -1.98 -0.64
N ALA A 30 28.34 -0.74 -0.92
CA ALA A 30 27.49 0.42 -0.68
C ALA A 30 26.21 0.37 -1.53
N GLU A 31 26.31 0.01 -2.82
CA GLU A 31 25.15 -0.13 -3.70
C GLU A 31 24.25 -1.32 -3.27
N ALA A 32 24.82 -2.42 -2.83
CA ALA A 32 24.06 -3.55 -2.32
C ALA A 32 23.22 -3.16 -1.08
N VAL A 33 23.80 -2.41 -0.15
CA VAL A 33 23.08 -1.92 1.03
C VAL A 33 21.94 -0.98 0.63
N ARG A 34 22.17 -0.05 -0.31
CA ARG A 34 21.14 0.84 -0.84
C ARG A 34 20.00 0.07 -1.51
N ALA A 35 20.34 -0.94 -2.31
CA ALA A 35 19.33 -1.77 -2.98
C ALA A 35 18.44 -2.51 -1.98
N VAL A 36 19.04 -3.08 -0.92
CA VAL A 36 18.29 -3.77 0.15
C VAL A 36 17.38 -2.79 0.89
N ASP A 37 17.85 -1.59 1.24
CA ASP A 37 17.04 -0.56 1.91
C ASP A 37 15.86 -0.13 1.03
N LEU A 38 16.09 0.09 -0.26
CA LEU A 38 15.03 0.43 -1.22
C LEU A 38 13.99 -0.70 -1.35
N MET A 39 14.44 -1.96 -1.46
CA MET A 39 13.53 -3.12 -1.51
C MET A 39 12.72 -3.25 -0.23
N ALA A 40 13.30 -3.03 0.93
CA ALA A 40 12.60 -3.07 2.21
C ALA A 40 11.52 -1.99 2.29
N LYS A 41 11.80 -0.76 1.83
CA LYS A 41 10.83 0.34 1.77
C LYS A 41 9.67 0.01 0.82
N ARG A 42 9.97 -0.45 -0.38
CA ARG A 42 8.94 -0.86 -1.37
C ARG A 42 8.07 -2.00 -0.85
N SER A 43 8.65 -2.98 -0.19
CA SER A 43 7.91 -4.08 0.43
C SER A 43 6.95 -3.59 1.50
N ARG A 44 7.33 -2.61 2.31
CA ARG A 44 6.43 -2.00 3.31
C ARG A 44 5.29 -1.21 2.67
N ILE A 45 5.59 -0.37 1.66
CA ILE A 45 4.57 0.36 0.89
C ILE A 45 3.57 -0.63 0.27
N ALA A 46 4.07 -1.70 -0.34
CA ALA A 46 3.23 -2.75 -0.93
C ALA A 46 2.36 -3.43 0.14
N GLY A 47 2.91 -3.73 1.30
CA GLY A 47 2.17 -4.32 2.42
C GLY A 47 1.01 -3.45 2.89
N GLU A 48 1.25 -2.15 3.13
CA GLU A 48 0.21 -1.19 3.54
C GLU A 48 -0.88 -1.05 2.47
N GLY A 49 -0.47 -0.90 1.20
CA GLY A 49 -1.43 -0.74 0.10
C GLY A 49 -2.26 -1.97 -0.17
N LEU A 50 -1.66 -3.16 -0.16
CA LEU A 50 -2.37 -4.43 -0.32
C LEU A 50 -3.33 -4.68 0.84
N TYR A 51 -2.90 -4.42 2.08
CA TYR A 51 -3.78 -4.55 3.25
C TYR A 51 -5.02 -3.66 3.12
N ALA A 52 -4.83 -2.37 2.78
CA ALA A 52 -5.94 -1.45 2.58
C ALA A 52 -6.88 -1.91 1.45
N MET A 53 -6.30 -2.37 0.34
CA MET A 53 -7.06 -2.86 -0.81
C MET A 53 -7.87 -4.11 -0.49
N ASP A 54 -7.24 -5.10 0.16
CA ASP A 54 -7.89 -6.35 0.55
C ASP A 54 -9.00 -6.09 1.57
N PHE A 55 -8.75 -5.23 2.57
CA PHE A 55 -9.74 -4.85 3.55
C PHE A 55 -10.96 -4.19 2.90
N MET A 56 -10.75 -3.17 2.04
CA MET A 56 -11.84 -2.53 1.31
C MET A 56 -12.60 -3.53 0.44
N THR A 57 -11.87 -4.38 -0.28
CA THR A 57 -12.47 -5.35 -1.21
C THR A 57 -13.34 -6.37 -0.46
N GLU A 58 -12.87 -6.88 0.67
CA GLU A 58 -13.63 -7.82 1.49
C GLU A 58 -14.91 -7.20 2.03
N GLN A 59 -14.82 -5.99 2.60
CA GLN A 59 -15.98 -5.27 3.11
C GLN A 59 -16.99 -4.97 2.00
N LEU A 60 -16.53 -4.51 0.85
CA LEU A 60 -17.41 -4.11 -0.25
C LEU A 60 -18.01 -5.28 -1.03
N ARG A 61 -17.38 -6.45 -1.03
CA ARG A 61 -17.99 -7.68 -1.58
C ARG A 61 -19.23 -8.10 -0.81
N ASN A 62 -19.22 -7.89 0.50
CA ASN A 62 -20.34 -8.22 1.39
C ASN A 62 -21.39 -7.12 1.46
N ALA A 63 -21.21 -6.00 0.76
CA ALA A 63 -22.18 -4.91 0.74
C ALA A 63 -23.53 -5.37 0.16
N LEU A 64 -24.58 -5.01 0.86
CA LEU A 64 -25.96 -5.21 0.40
C LEU A 64 -26.23 -4.19 -0.71
N LYS A 65 -26.72 -4.66 -1.87
CA LYS A 65 -27.13 -3.74 -2.90
C LYS A 65 -28.61 -3.38 -2.77
N ARG A 66 -28.84 -2.18 -2.27
CA ARG A 66 -30.03 -1.41 -2.64
C ARG A 66 -29.61 -0.25 -3.53
N GLU A 67 -30.36 0.07 -4.57
CA GLU A 67 -30.02 1.18 -5.49
C GLU A 67 -29.88 2.52 -4.78
N THR A 68 -30.46 2.65 -3.59
CA THR A 68 -30.44 3.82 -2.72
C THR A 68 -29.35 3.77 -1.64
N ALA A 69 -28.71 2.62 -1.42
CA ALA A 69 -27.87 2.36 -0.26
C ALA A 69 -26.37 2.58 -0.48
N SER A 70 -25.93 2.77 -1.71
CA SER A 70 -24.53 3.13 -1.98
C SER A 70 -24.43 4.49 -2.65
N SER A 71 -23.67 5.39 -2.06
CA SER A 71 -23.41 6.71 -2.62
C SER A 71 -21.92 6.98 -2.72
N ILE A 72 -21.53 7.66 -3.80
CA ILE A 72 -20.18 8.16 -4.00
C ILE A 72 -20.25 9.68 -3.95
N SER A 73 -19.42 10.29 -3.13
CA SER A 73 -19.24 11.73 -3.06
C SER A 73 -17.76 12.03 -2.90
N GLY A 74 -17.08 12.37 -3.99
CA GLY A 74 -15.62 12.56 -4.01
C GLY A 74 -14.89 11.28 -3.57
N ASP A 75 -14.04 11.39 -2.54
CA ASP A 75 -13.26 10.29 -1.98
C ASP A 75 -14.00 9.50 -0.89
N THR A 76 -15.33 9.62 -0.87
CA THR A 76 -16.19 8.95 0.11
C THR A 76 -17.08 7.93 -0.59
N TYR A 77 -17.16 6.72 -0.04
CA TYR A 77 -18.07 5.67 -0.47
C TYR A 77 -18.86 5.15 0.72
N SER A 78 -20.20 5.31 0.67
CA SER A 78 -21.13 4.79 1.68
C SER A 78 -21.87 3.56 1.15
N TYR A 79 -22.02 2.53 1.98
CA TYR A 79 -22.69 1.28 1.66
C TYR A 79 -23.38 0.68 2.90
N GLU A 80 -24.33 -0.20 2.69
CA GLU A 80 -25.01 -0.96 3.74
C GLU A 80 -24.49 -2.39 3.76
N ALA A 81 -24.28 -2.92 4.95
CA ALA A 81 -23.92 -4.32 5.17
C ALA A 81 -24.46 -4.81 6.52
N TYR A 82 -24.58 -6.13 6.68
CA TYR A 82 -24.91 -6.72 7.96
C TYR A 82 -23.69 -6.69 8.90
N ASN A 83 -23.94 -6.30 10.15
CA ASN A 83 -22.95 -6.45 11.21
C ASN A 83 -22.90 -7.91 11.70
N GLN A 84 -22.00 -8.20 12.64
CA GLN A 84 -21.87 -9.54 13.25
C GLN A 84 -23.15 -10.01 13.99
N SER A 85 -24.02 -9.09 14.37
CA SER A 85 -25.32 -9.38 15.01
C SER A 85 -26.46 -9.58 13.99
N GLY A 86 -26.19 -9.50 12.70
CA GLY A 86 -27.20 -9.62 11.64
C GLY A 86 -28.06 -8.37 11.45
N GLU A 87 -27.68 -7.22 12.02
CA GLU A 87 -28.37 -5.94 11.82
C GLU A 87 -27.78 -5.21 10.61
N GLU A 88 -28.63 -4.60 9.79
CA GLU A 88 -28.20 -3.70 8.72
C GLU A 88 -27.58 -2.43 9.31
N LYS A 89 -26.36 -2.10 8.90
CA LYS A 89 -25.65 -0.89 9.30
C LYS A 89 -25.07 -0.19 8.06
N THR A 90 -25.03 1.13 8.13
CA THR A 90 -24.35 1.94 7.10
C THR A 90 -22.90 2.09 7.46
N TYR A 91 -22.04 1.77 6.51
CA TYR A 91 -20.58 1.91 6.58
C TYR A 91 -20.15 2.97 5.59
N ARG A 92 -19.08 3.68 5.91
CA ARG A 92 -18.54 4.72 5.05
C ARG A 92 -17.02 4.68 5.03
N PHE A 93 -16.46 4.42 3.87
CA PHE A 93 -15.04 4.68 3.61
C PHE A 93 -14.86 6.13 3.21
N PHE A 94 -13.83 6.77 3.73
CA PHE A 94 -13.47 8.13 3.35
C PHE A 94 -11.99 8.39 3.59
N LEU A 95 -11.46 9.35 2.84
CA LEU A 95 -10.11 9.83 3.01
C LEU A 95 -10.13 11.06 3.93
N ASP A 96 -9.38 11.00 5.02
CA ASP A 96 -9.19 12.13 5.95
C ASP A 96 -7.73 12.23 6.36
N GLN A 97 -7.13 13.41 6.14
CA GLN A 97 -5.72 13.68 6.43
C GLN A 97 -4.77 12.62 5.83
N GLU A 98 -5.00 12.25 4.57
CA GLU A 98 -4.20 11.25 3.85
C GLU A 98 -4.24 9.84 4.46
N LYS A 99 -5.30 9.55 5.21
CA LYS A 99 -5.61 8.22 5.78
C LYS A 99 -6.94 7.73 5.26
N LEU A 100 -6.96 6.46 4.90
CA LEU A 100 -8.22 5.78 4.71
C LEU A 100 -8.84 5.47 6.06
N LYS A 101 -10.09 5.88 6.26
CA LYS A 101 -10.86 5.63 7.45
C LYS A 101 -12.15 4.89 7.12
N LEU A 102 -12.60 4.05 8.06
CA LEU A 102 -13.91 3.41 8.04
C LEU A 102 -14.76 3.96 9.17
N ASP A 103 -15.91 4.52 8.83
CA ASP A 103 -16.94 4.97 9.77
C ASP A 103 -18.08 3.95 9.78
N VAL A 104 -18.47 3.53 10.96
CA VAL A 104 -19.60 2.63 11.20
C VAL A 104 -20.72 3.43 11.85
N TYR A 105 -21.60 3.99 11.04
CA TYR A 105 -22.80 4.75 11.46
C TYR A 105 -22.52 5.83 12.52
N GLY A 106 -21.42 6.58 12.38
CA GLY A 106 -21.07 7.70 13.29
C GLY A 106 -20.58 7.28 14.67
N MET A 107 -20.39 5.99 14.92
CA MET A 107 -19.99 5.53 16.26
C MET A 107 -18.48 5.30 16.43
N THR A 108 -17.79 4.89 15.38
CA THR A 108 -16.35 4.63 15.46
C THR A 108 -15.70 4.91 14.12
N THR A 109 -14.74 5.82 14.12
CA THR A 109 -13.89 6.07 12.97
C THR A 109 -12.56 5.37 13.22
N GLU A 110 -12.34 4.24 12.59
CA GLU A 110 -11.08 3.50 12.67
C GLU A 110 -10.21 3.77 11.44
N PRO A 111 -8.94 4.10 11.62
CA PRO A 111 -8.02 4.19 10.51
C PRO A 111 -7.75 2.79 9.95
N VAL A 112 -7.94 2.63 8.65
CA VAL A 112 -7.61 1.40 7.91
C VAL A 112 -6.13 1.41 7.53
N THR A 113 -5.59 2.60 7.24
CA THR A 113 -4.18 2.80 6.92
C THR A 113 -3.51 3.72 7.95
N GLY A 114 -2.25 3.44 8.25
CA GLY A 114 -1.47 4.24 9.20
C GLY A 114 -1.72 3.89 10.66
N THR A 115 -0.88 4.43 11.53
CA THR A 115 -1.00 4.29 12.98
C THR A 115 -1.68 5.49 13.61
N THR A 116 -2.38 5.28 14.71
CA THR A 116 -3.12 6.32 15.45
C THR A 116 -2.19 7.33 16.15
N SER A 117 -0.90 6.99 16.29
CA SER A 117 0.05 7.80 17.05
C SER A 117 1.34 8.00 16.29
N GLY A 118 1.64 9.22 15.92
CA GLY A 118 2.97 9.62 15.53
C GLY A 118 3.10 10.19 14.12
N LYS A 119 4.31 10.52 13.76
CA LYS A 119 4.69 11.02 12.43
C LYS A 119 4.43 9.92 11.42
N GLU A 120 3.43 10.12 10.59
CA GLU A 120 3.08 9.15 9.58
C GLU A 120 4.12 9.12 8.48
N GLU A 121 4.75 7.95 8.37
CA GLU A 121 5.70 7.70 7.30
C GLU A 121 4.99 7.46 5.96
N TYR A 122 3.71 7.07 6.01
CA TYR A 122 2.91 6.73 4.83
C TYR A 122 1.71 7.66 4.70
N ALA A 123 1.45 8.11 3.49
CA ALA A 123 0.31 8.92 3.12
C ALA A 123 -0.45 8.24 1.99
N LEU A 124 -1.78 8.16 2.09
CA LEU A 124 -2.62 7.72 1.00
C LEU A 124 -3.05 8.95 0.19
N THR A 125 -2.79 8.93 -1.10
CA THR A 125 -3.10 10.03 -2.03
C THR A 125 -3.92 9.53 -3.22
N CYS A 126 -4.74 10.41 -3.79
CA CYS A 126 -5.58 10.13 -4.95
C CYS A 126 -5.22 11.10 -6.09
N GLU A 127 -3.96 11.08 -6.55
CA GLU A 127 -3.46 12.02 -7.56
C GLU A 127 -4.05 11.78 -8.96
N GLU A 128 -4.40 10.54 -9.29
CA GLU A 128 -4.90 10.17 -10.62
C GLU A 128 -6.43 10.23 -10.76
N GLY A 129 -7.15 10.67 -9.72
CA GLY A 129 -8.60 10.77 -9.74
C GLY A 129 -9.24 10.39 -8.40
N PRO A 130 -10.57 10.32 -8.32
CA PRO A 130 -11.26 10.00 -7.08
C PRO A 130 -10.97 8.55 -6.63
N LEU A 131 -10.91 8.35 -5.32
CA LEU A 131 -10.66 7.04 -4.68
C LEU A 131 -11.65 5.97 -5.16
N PHE A 132 -12.91 6.34 -5.36
CA PHE A 132 -13.99 5.45 -5.77
C PHE A 132 -14.65 5.93 -7.06
N VAL A 133 -14.74 5.03 -8.05
CA VAL A 133 -15.42 5.30 -9.33
C VAL A 133 -16.37 4.15 -9.64
N LYS A 134 -17.63 4.48 -9.88
CA LYS A 134 -18.61 3.49 -10.34
C LYS A 134 -18.67 3.51 -11.86
N ASN A 135 -18.38 2.40 -12.50
CA ASN A 135 -18.50 2.30 -13.95
C ASN A 135 -19.95 2.00 -14.37
N GLY A 136 -20.26 2.19 -15.68
CA GLY A 136 -21.61 2.03 -16.23
C GLY A 136 -22.20 0.61 -16.06
N GLU A 137 -21.38 -0.38 -15.77
CA GLU A 137 -21.82 -1.76 -15.52
C GLU A 137 -22.09 -2.05 -14.04
N GLY A 138 -21.95 -1.07 -13.17
CA GLY A 138 -22.16 -1.18 -11.73
C GLY A 138 -20.96 -1.73 -10.96
N ALA A 139 -19.82 -1.98 -11.62
CA ALA A 139 -18.59 -2.30 -10.92
C ALA A 139 -18.03 -1.04 -10.25
N LEU A 140 -17.50 -1.23 -9.04
CA LEU A 140 -16.81 -0.20 -8.29
C LEU A 140 -15.31 -0.33 -8.54
N ALA A 141 -14.70 0.69 -9.12
CA ALA A 141 -13.26 0.82 -9.23
C ALA A 141 -12.73 1.57 -8.00
N ILE A 142 -11.64 1.09 -7.44
CA ILE A 142 -10.90 1.69 -6.33
C ILE A 142 -9.49 1.97 -6.82
N SER A 143 -9.01 3.19 -6.63
CA SER A 143 -7.69 3.62 -7.10
C SER A 143 -7.07 4.61 -6.12
N PHE A 144 -5.86 4.32 -5.65
CA PHE A 144 -5.10 5.19 -4.76
C PHE A 144 -3.60 4.92 -4.85
N SER A 145 -2.81 5.83 -4.32
CA SER A 145 -1.36 5.68 -4.18
C SER A 145 -0.95 5.76 -2.72
N ILE A 146 0.05 4.99 -2.33
CA ILE A 146 0.72 5.12 -1.03
C ILE A 146 2.07 5.78 -1.26
N LEU A 147 2.27 6.92 -0.60
CA LEU A 147 3.52 7.68 -0.58
C LEU A 147 4.27 7.40 0.73
N HIS A 148 5.51 6.98 0.65
CA HIS A 148 6.42 6.95 1.79
C HIS A 148 7.15 8.29 1.88
N ARG A 149 6.71 9.16 2.79
CA ARG A 149 7.18 10.56 2.91
C ARG A 149 8.70 10.71 3.07
N PRO A 150 9.40 9.89 3.90
CA PRO A 150 10.84 10.06 4.09
C PRO A 150 11.68 9.79 2.84
N SER A 151 11.25 8.88 1.95
CA SER A 151 11.99 8.54 0.72
C SER A 151 11.41 9.17 -0.54
N GLY A 152 10.18 9.68 -0.50
CA GLY A 152 9.45 10.13 -1.69
C GLY A 152 9.01 8.99 -2.63
N GLU A 153 9.21 7.73 -2.23
CA GLU A 153 8.76 6.56 -3.01
C GLU A 153 7.25 6.44 -2.95
N MET A 154 6.63 6.20 -4.10
CA MET A 154 5.19 6.06 -4.25
C MET A 154 4.86 4.77 -5.00
N MET A 155 3.76 4.13 -4.63
CA MET A 155 3.23 2.96 -5.33
C MET A 155 1.72 3.13 -5.53
N HIS A 156 1.27 2.86 -6.75
CA HIS A 156 -0.13 2.95 -7.14
C HIS A 156 -0.83 1.59 -7.02
N PHE A 157 -2.08 1.62 -6.52
CA PHE A 157 -2.93 0.46 -6.34
C PHE A 157 -4.27 0.71 -7.01
N CYS A 158 -4.72 -0.25 -7.82
CA CYS A 158 -6.04 -0.18 -8.43
C CYS A 158 -6.70 -1.55 -8.49
N THR A 159 -8.01 -1.58 -8.31
CA THR A 159 -8.84 -2.77 -8.50
C THR A 159 -10.25 -2.40 -8.92
N SER A 160 -10.99 -3.37 -9.41
CA SER A 160 -12.43 -3.22 -9.62
C SER A 160 -13.18 -4.43 -9.09
N LEU A 161 -14.33 -4.22 -8.49
CA LEU A 161 -15.11 -5.27 -7.87
C LEU A 161 -16.61 -5.09 -8.13
N LEU A 162 -17.31 -6.22 -8.10
CA LEU A 162 -18.78 -6.29 -8.01
C LEU A 162 -19.13 -6.86 -6.64
N SER A 163 -20.15 -6.29 -5.97
CA SER A 163 -20.69 -6.93 -4.77
C SER A 163 -21.32 -8.27 -5.12
N TYR A 164 -21.43 -9.18 -4.15
CA TYR A 164 -22.11 -10.45 -4.36
C TYR A 164 -23.57 -10.26 -4.79
N ALA A 165 -24.27 -9.27 -4.23
CA ALA A 165 -25.63 -8.92 -4.61
C ALA A 165 -25.74 -8.52 -6.09
N ASP A 166 -24.77 -7.78 -6.62
CA ASP A 166 -24.71 -7.40 -8.03
C ASP A 166 -24.42 -8.57 -8.96
N PHE A 167 -23.52 -9.45 -8.53
CA PHE A 167 -23.15 -10.63 -9.28
C PHE A 167 -24.36 -11.56 -9.48
N TYR A 168 -25.08 -11.88 -8.41
CA TYR A 168 -26.28 -12.73 -8.48
C TYR A 168 -27.41 -12.10 -9.31
N ARG A 169 -27.59 -10.80 -9.22
CA ARG A 169 -28.62 -10.10 -10.00
C ARG A 169 -28.32 -10.08 -11.51
N LYS A 170 -27.07 -10.01 -11.90
CA LYS A 170 -26.69 -10.12 -13.31
C LYS A 170 -26.89 -11.54 -13.82
N GLY A 171 -26.57 -12.57 -13.04
CA GLY A 171 -26.80 -13.97 -13.41
C GLY A 171 -28.27 -14.30 -13.73
N GLN A 172 -29.19 -13.74 -12.94
CA GLN A 172 -30.64 -13.95 -13.17
C GLN A 172 -31.24 -13.23 -14.39
N ARG A 173 -30.51 -12.34 -15.05
CA ARG A 173 -30.97 -11.66 -16.27
C ARG A 173 -30.67 -12.44 -17.55
N TYR A 174 -29.94 -13.53 -17.45
CA TYR A 174 -29.56 -14.38 -18.60
C TYR A 174 -30.28 -15.73 -18.61
N GLU A 175 -31.18 -15.98 -17.69
CA GLU A 175 -32.19 -17.07 -17.74
C GLU A 175 -33.57 -16.52 -18.15
#